data_8f4e22d01c64adf6cee66a48bac88739
#
_entry.id   8f4e22d01c64adf6cee66a48bac88739
#
_cell.length_a   1.000
_cell.length_b   1.000
_cell.length_c   1.000
_cell.angle_alpha   90.00
_cell.angle_beta   90.00
_cell.angle_gamma   90.00
#
_symmetry.space_group_name_H-M   'P 1'
#
loop_
_entity.id
_entity.type
_entity.pdbx_description
1 polymer ?
#
loop_
_entity_poly.entity_id
_entity_poly.type
_entity_poly.pdbx_seq_one_letter_code
_entity_poly.pdbx_strand_id
1 'polypeptide(L)'
;ERGGAMADLFSTAIPLLVLMIGSVVLAFNSFRYAGVIFVVAFLSVGLALFGVWLFGTPLGFNAIVGSMGLMGLSINGAIVVLSALRADPAARTLEPGAVQATVTDATRHILSTTLTTIGGFIPLLVSGDSFWLPFASAMVGGVAGSAILALVFAPAAFVKLARLSEKKRRLADSLKRARDKAKCLPGLAEQA
;
A
#
# COMPACT_ATOMS: atom_id res chain seq x y z
N GLU A 1 -1.56 -30.92 -17.44
CA GLU A 1 -2.49 -29.78 -17.60
C GLU A 1 -2.30 -28.67 -16.56
N ARG A 2 -2.08 -29.00 -15.26
CA ARG A 2 -1.87 -27.96 -14.21
C ARG A 2 -0.59 -27.15 -14.40
N GLY A 3 0.46 -27.73 -14.95
CA GLY A 3 1.73 -27.03 -15.21
C GLY A 3 1.64 -25.97 -16.29
N GLY A 4 0.86 -26.22 -17.35
CA GLY A 4 0.61 -25.25 -18.42
C GLY A 4 -0.21 -24.04 -17.93
N ALA A 5 -1.30 -24.30 -17.20
CA ALA A 5 -2.14 -23.24 -16.65
C ALA A 5 -1.39 -22.31 -15.68
N MET A 6 -0.47 -22.84 -14.88
CA MET A 6 0.40 -22.04 -14.01
C MET A 6 1.38 -21.19 -14.82
N ALA A 7 2.01 -21.76 -15.85
CA ALA A 7 2.94 -21.03 -16.70
C ALA A 7 2.24 -19.89 -17.45
N ASP A 8 1.06 -20.12 -18.00
CA ASP A 8 0.26 -19.12 -18.69
C ASP A 8 -0.20 -18.00 -17.72
N LEU A 9 -0.53 -18.35 -16.49
CA LEU A 9 -0.93 -17.41 -15.46
C LEU A 9 0.23 -16.48 -15.08
N PHE A 10 1.43 -17.02 -14.89
CA PHE A 10 2.61 -16.20 -14.59
C PHE A 10 3.07 -15.35 -15.79
N SER A 11 2.98 -15.86 -17.02
CA SER A 11 3.35 -15.11 -18.21
C SER A 11 2.47 -13.89 -18.43
N THR A 12 1.20 -13.96 -18.04
CA THR A 12 0.24 -12.84 -18.14
C THR A 12 0.31 -11.94 -16.91
N ALA A 13 0.58 -12.48 -15.73
CA ALA A 13 0.65 -11.71 -14.49
C ALA A 13 1.84 -10.73 -14.46
N ILE A 14 2.99 -11.12 -15.01
CA ILE A 14 4.21 -10.29 -15.00
C ILE A 14 4.00 -8.95 -15.72
N PRO A 15 3.55 -8.89 -16.99
CA PRO A 15 3.33 -7.61 -17.68
C PRO A 15 2.24 -6.77 -17.01
N LEU A 16 1.19 -7.38 -16.46
CA LEU A 16 0.16 -6.67 -15.70
C LEU A 16 0.71 -6.06 -14.42
N LEU A 17 1.57 -6.78 -13.70
CA LEU A 17 2.27 -6.27 -12.52
C LEU A 17 3.17 -5.07 -12.86
N VAL A 18 3.93 -5.16 -13.95
CA VAL A 18 4.78 -4.04 -14.42
C VAL A 18 3.95 -2.82 -14.77
N LEU A 19 2.83 -3.01 -15.47
CA LEU A 19 1.90 -1.93 -15.83
C LEU A 19 1.27 -1.31 -14.58
N MET A 20 0.88 -2.13 -13.60
CA MET A 20 0.33 -1.69 -12.32
C MET A 20 1.37 -0.87 -11.53
N ILE A 21 2.63 -1.35 -11.44
CA ILE A 21 3.74 -0.63 -10.81
C ILE A 21 3.94 0.73 -11.49
N GLY A 22 4.03 0.73 -12.81
CA GLY A 22 4.20 1.95 -13.60
C GLY A 22 3.09 2.96 -13.36
N SER A 23 1.83 2.50 -13.36
CA SER A 23 0.66 3.33 -13.08
C SER A 23 0.70 3.96 -11.67
N VAL A 24 1.04 3.18 -10.65
CA VAL A 24 1.15 3.68 -9.27
C VAL A 24 2.29 4.67 -9.13
N VAL A 25 3.45 4.40 -9.73
CA VAL A 25 4.61 5.33 -9.71
C VAL A 25 4.26 6.64 -10.41
N LEU A 26 3.58 6.58 -11.55
CA LEU A 26 3.12 7.77 -12.29
C LEU A 26 2.10 8.57 -11.47
N ALA A 27 1.10 7.91 -10.87
CA ALA A 27 0.07 8.55 -10.07
C ALA A 27 0.64 9.31 -8.87
N PHE A 28 1.63 8.74 -8.20
CA PHE A 28 2.25 9.35 -7.02
C PHE A 28 3.51 10.18 -7.33
N ASN A 29 4.05 10.10 -8.55
CA ASN A 29 5.33 10.72 -8.93
C ASN A 29 6.42 10.55 -7.83
N SER A 30 6.45 9.37 -7.21
CA SER A 30 7.34 9.08 -6.08
C SER A 30 7.49 7.59 -5.85
N PHE A 31 8.69 7.08 -6.07
CA PHE A 31 9.04 5.67 -5.81
C PHE A 31 8.85 5.26 -4.33
N ARG A 32 8.93 6.20 -3.38
CA ARG A 32 8.80 5.91 -1.96
C ARG A 32 7.36 5.54 -1.58
N TYR A 33 6.38 6.29 -2.10
CA TYR A 33 4.97 6.00 -1.84
C TYR A 33 4.52 4.75 -2.61
N ALA A 34 5.00 4.56 -3.83
CA ALA A 34 4.80 3.33 -4.57
C ALA A 34 5.33 2.12 -3.78
N GLY A 35 6.52 2.22 -3.18
CA GLY A 35 7.08 1.18 -2.33
C GLY A 35 6.19 0.81 -1.13
N VAL A 36 5.56 1.79 -0.47
CA VAL A 36 4.60 1.54 0.62
C VAL A 36 3.38 0.76 0.13
N ILE A 37 2.84 1.14 -1.02
CA ILE A 37 1.68 0.47 -1.64
C ILE A 37 2.03 -0.99 -1.96
N PHE A 38 3.24 -1.23 -2.49
CA PHE A 38 3.71 -2.59 -2.77
C PHE A 38 3.86 -3.44 -1.51
N VAL A 39 4.40 -2.86 -0.43
CA VAL A 39 4.51 -3.56 0.85
C VAL A 39 3.11 -3.95 1.35
N VAL A 40 2.13 -3.05 1.27
CA VAL A 40 0.74 -3.36 1.65
C VAL A 40 0.18 -4.50 0.78
N ALA A 41 0.37 -4.45 -0.54
CA ALA A 41 -0.08 -5.49 -1.45
C ALA A 41 0.55 -6.85 -1.13
N PHE A 42 1.84 -6.88 -0.85
CA PHE A 42 2.55 -8.12 -0.50
C PHE A 42 2.09 -8.69 0.84
N LEU A 43 1.92 -7.84 1.86
CA LEU A 43 1.40 -8.25 3.16
C LEU A 43 -0.05 -8.77 3.06
N SER A 44 -0.85 -8.21 2.15
CA SER A 44 -2.23 -8.65 1.93
C SER A 44 -2.33 -10.10 1.46
N VAL A 45 -1.35 -10.56 0.67
CA VAL A 45 -1.27 -11.97 0.27
C VAL A 45 -1.10 -12.89 1.48
N GLY A 46 -0.24 -12.49 2.43
CA GLY A 46 -0.10 -13.23 3.70
C GLY A 46 -1.42 -13.30 4.47
N LEU A 47 -2.20 -12.22 4.48
CA LEU A 47 -3.52 -12.18 5.12
C LEU A 47 -4.58 -12.99 4.35
N ALA A 48 -4.48 -13.08 3.02
CA ALA A 48 -5.30 -13.99 2.23
C ALA A 48 -5.05 -15.46 2.60
N LEU A 49 -3.77 -15.84 2.70
CA LEU A 49 -3.39 -17.19 3.13
C LEU A 49 -3.83 -17.49 4.57
N PHE A 50 -3.75 -16.50 5.44
CA PHE A 50 -4.30 -16.60 6.80
C PHE A 50 -5.82 -16.81 6.78
N GLY A 51 -6.56 -16.11 5.89
CA GLY A 51 -7.98 -16.34 5.67
C GLY A 51 -8.28 -17.78 5.24
N VAL A 52 -7.54 -18.31 4.27
CA VAL A 52 -7.66 -19.71 3.81
C VAL A 52 -7.46 -20.68 4.98
N TRP A 53 -6.46 -20.44 5.82
CA TRP A 53 -6.20 -21.24 7.01
C TRP A 53 -7.33 -21.15 8.04
N LEU A 54 -7.84 -19.92 8.29
CA LEU A 54 -8.92 -19.67 9.26
C LEU A 54 -10.23 -20.39 8.90
N PHE A 55 -10.55 -20.44 7.60
CA PHE A 55 -11.72 -21.15 7.08
C PHE A 55 -11.47 -22.66 6.88
N GLY A 56 -10.27 -23.15 7.18
CA GLY A 56 -9.92 -24.58 7.03
C GLY A 56 -9.98 -25.09 5.61
N THR A 57 -9.83 -24.22 4.62
CA THR A 57 -9.91 -24.57 3.20
C THR A 57 -8.54 -24.99 2.65
N PRO A 58 -8.49 -25.95 1.69
CA PRO A 58 -7.22 -26.40 1.15
C PRO A 58 -6.54 -25.31 0.31
N LEU A 59 -5.21 -25.22 0.43
CA LEU A 59 -4.37 -24.38 -0.44
C LEU A 59 -4.32 -25.02 -1.84
N GLY A 60 -5.31 -24.69 -2.66
CA GLY A 60 -5.40 -25.12 -4.04
C GLY A 60 -5.14 -23.99 -5.03
N PHE A 61 -5.24 -24.31 -6.32
CA PHE A 61 -5.11 -23.35 -7.43
C PHE A 61 -6.01 -22.11 -7.23
N ASN A 62 -7.27 -22.33 -6.81
CA ASN A 62 -8.24 -21.25 -6.61
C ASN A 62 -7.88 -20.30 -5.48
N ALA A 63 -7.27 -20.78 -4.39
CA ALA A 63 -6.76 -19.95 -3.31
C ALA A 63 -5.60 -19.05 -3.80
N ILE A 64 -4.73 -19.57 -4.68
CA ILE A 64 -3.64 -18.80 -5.29
C ILE A 64 -4.20 -17.70 -6.20
N VAL A 65 -5.17 -18.04 -7.07
CA VAL A 65 -5.83 -17.05 -7.95
C VAL A 65 -6.54 -15.98 -7.13
N GLY A 66 -7.25 -16.35 -6.06
CA GLY A 66 -7.87 -15.40 -5.13
C GLY A 66 -6.83 -14.46 -4.50
N SER A 67 -5.72 -14.99 -4.04
CA SER A 67 -4.63 -14.20 -3.45
C SER A 67 -4.00 -13.22 -4.44
N MET A 68 -3.86 -13.60 -5.71
CA MET A 68 -3.37 -12.70 -6.77
C MET A 68 -4.39 -11.59 -7.09
N GLY A 69 -5.68 -11.91 -7.19
CA GLY A 69 -6.73 -10.91 -7.37
C GLY A 69 -6.82 -9.91 -6.22
N LEU A 70 -6.56 -10.38 -5.00
CA LEU A 70 -6.53 -9.54 -3.80
C LEU A 70 -5.44 -8.46 -3.86
N MET A 71 -4.29 -8.72 -4.49
CA MET A 71 -3.25 -7.69 -4.62
C MET A 71 -3.80 -6.40 -5.24
N GLY A 72 -4.61 -6.50 -6.30
CA GLY A 72 -5.24 -5.35 -6.95
C GLY A 72 -6.22 -4.61 -6.03
N LEU A 73 -7.02 -5.34 -5.27
CA LEU A 73 -7.97 -4.75 -4.33
C LEU A 73 -7.28 -4.06 -3.15
N SER A 74 -6.22 -4.65 -2.61
CA SER A 74 -5.47 -4.10 -1.48
C SER A 74 -4.73 -2.80 -1.82
N ILE A 75 -4.22 -2.70 -3.04
CA ILE A 75 -3.58 -1.50 -3.57
C ILE A 75 -4.56 -0.33 -3.60
N ASN A 76 -5.81 -0.57 -3.99
CA ASN A 76 -6.83 0.47 -4.04
C ASN A 76 -7.05 1.14 -2.68
N GLY A 77 -7.17 0.37 -1.59
CA GLY A 77 -7.29 0.90 -0.24
C GLY A 77 -6.08 1.75 0.19
N ALA A 78 -4.87 1.28 -0.10
CA ALA A 78 -3.64 2.01 0.20
C ALA A 78 -3.51 3.31 -0.61
N ILE A 79 -3.92 3.29 -1.89
CA ILE A 79 -3.94 4.48 -2.75
C ILE A 79 -4.89 5.54 -2.16
N VAL A 80 -6.11 5.15 -1.76
CA VAL A 80 -7.11 6.08 -1.20
C VAL A 80 -6.55 6.79 0.02
N VAL A 81 -5.98 6.06 0.99
CA VAL A 81 -5.40 6.67 2.21
C VAL A 81 -4.22 7.57 1.87
N LEU A 82 -3.27 7.10 1.07
CA LEU A 82 -2.07 7.87 0.74
C LEU A 82 -2.37 9.10 -0.13
N SER A 83 -3.35 9.01 -1.05
CA SER A 83 -3.76 10.16 -1.85
C SER A 83 -4.46 11.23 -1.00
N ALA A 84 -5.35 10.81 -0.08
CA ALA A 84 -5.99 11.72 0.87
C ALA A 84 -4.96 12.45 1.74
N LEU A 85 -4.01 11.72 2.34
CA LEU A 85 -2.94 12.29 3.15
C LEU A 85 -2.02 13.24 2.35
N ARG A 86 -1.82 12.99 1.07
CA ARG A 86 -1.04 13.88 0.20
C ARG A 86 -1.83 15.09 -0.29
N ALA A 87 -3.14 14.98 -0.40
CA ALA A 87 -4.00 16.09 -0.81
C ALA A 87 -4.16 17.12 0.31
N ASP A 88 -4.15 16.69 1.56
CA ASP A 88 -4.31 17.57 2.73
C ASP A 88 -2.98 18.28 3.08
N PRO A 89 -2.94 19.63 2.98
CA PRO A 89 -1.75 20.43 3.35
C PRO A 89 -1.36 20.26 4.82
N ALA A 90 -2.32 20.19 5.75
CA ALA A 90 -2.08 20.05 7.18
C ALA A 90 -1.50 18.66 7.53
N ALA A 91 -1.97 17.60 6.86
CA ALA A 91 -1.38 16.27 7.00
C ALA A 91 0.05 16.21 6.44
N ARG A 92 0.35 16.95 5.38
CA ARG A 92 1.71 17.03 4.79
C ARG A 92 2.70 17.74 5.69
N THR A 93 2.27 18.73 6.45
CA THR A 93 3.09 19.44 7.45
C THR A 93 3.13 18.76 8.80
N LEU A 94 2.45 17.60 8.92
CA LEU A 94 2.35 16.82 10.15
C LEU A 94 1.76 17.63 11.32
N GLU A 95 0.79 18.51 11.05
CA GLU A 95 0.08 19.23 12.09
C GLU A 95 -0.61 18.27 13.06
N PRO A 96 -0.65 18.59 14.36
CA PRO A 96 -1.26 17.73 15.36
C PRO A 96 -2.72 17.40 15.01
N GLY A 97 -3.06 16.12 14.92
CA GLY A 97 -4.42 15.63 14.63
C GLY A 97 -4.81 15.62 13.14
N ALA A 98 -4.13 16.32 12.24
CA ALA A 98 -4.49 16.39 10.83
C ALA A 98 -4.42 15.04 10.13
N VAL A 99 -3.34 14.27 10.37
CA VAL A 99 -3.21 12.92 9.82
C VAL A 99 -4.35 12.01 10.31
N GLN A 100 -4.73 12.12 11.60
CA GLN A 100 -5.81 11.32 12.17
C GLN A 100 -7.17 11.71 11.57
N ALA A 101 -7.45 12.99 11.41
CA ALA A 101 -8.68 13.48 10.79
C ALA A 101 -8.82 12.96 9.35
N THR A 102 -7.78 13.12 8.52
CA THR A 102 -7.77 12.65 7.14
C THR A 102 -7.95 11.13 7.04
N VAL A 103 -7.31 10.36 7.94
CA VAL A 103 -7.48 8.90 7.98
C VAL A 103 -8.89 8.52 8.40
N THR A 104 -9.50 9.23 9.35
CA THR A 104 -10.87 8.99 9.79
C THR A 104 -11.86 9.18 8.64
N ASP A 105 -11.70 10.21 7.84
CA ASP A 105 -12.53 10.44 6.65
C ASP A 105 -12.36 9.32 5.61
N ALA A 106 -11.12 8.92 5.34
CA ALA A 106 -10.82 7.80 4.44
C ALA A 106 -11.37 6.45 4.96
N THR A 107 -11.43 6.26 6.29
CA THR A 107 -11.91 5.02 6.93
C THR A 107 -13.34 4.70 6.53
N ARG A 108 -14.20 5.69 6.48
CA ARG A 108 -15.63 5.50 6.12
C ARG A 108 -15.75 4.90 4.71
N HIS A 109 -14.97 5.41 3.77
CA HIS A 109 -14.98 4.91 2.40
C HIS A 109 -14.41 3.48 2.30
N ILE A 110 -13.29 3.22 2.97
CA ILE A 110 -12.63 1.91 2.96
C ILE A 110 -13.51 0.85 3.62
N LEU A 111 -14.14 1.16 4.77
CA LEU A 111 -15.03 0.22 5.45
C LEU A 111 -16.25 -0.09 4.58
N SER A 112 -16.86 0.90 3.93
CA SER A 112 -17.99 0.68 3.02
C SER A 112 -17.61 -0.26 1.87
N THR A 113 -16.51 -0.03 1.19
CA THR A 113 -16.04 -0.89 0.10
C THR A 113 -15.66 -2.29 0.59
N THR A 114 -15.00 -2.40 1.74
CA THR A 114 -14.63 -3.67 2.37
C THR A 114 -15.87 -4.49 2.70
N LEU A 115 -16.86 -3.89 3.37
CA LEU A 115 -18.12 -4.58 3.73
C LEU A 115 -18.89 -5.02 2.50
N THR A 116 -18.96 -4.18 1.47
CA THR A 116 -19.65 -4.53 0.21
C THR A 116 -18.96 -5.68 -0.48
N THR A 117 -17.61 -5.68 -0.52
CA THR A 117 -16.83 -6.76 -1.15
C THR A 117 -17.00 -8.07 -0.36
N ILE A 118 -16.88 -8.04 0.96
CA ILE A 118 -17.12 -9.22 1.81
C ILE A 118 -18.54 -9.74 1.62
N GLY A 119 -19.54 -8.84 1.63
CA GLY A 119 -20.93 -9.18 1.38
C GLY A 119 -21.15 -9.88 0.05
N GLY A 120 -20.44 -9.47 -1.00
CA GLY A 120 -20.48 -10.11 -2.31
C GLY A 120 -19.91 -11.54 -2.32
N PHE A 121 -18.97 -11.87 -1.41
CA PHE A 121 -18.42 -13.22 -1.29
C PHE A 121 -19.16 -14.13 -0.33
N ILE A 122 -20.07 -13.61 0.50
CA ILE A 122 -20.87 -14.44 1.44
C ILE A 122 -21.60 -15.58 0.73
N PRO A 123 -22.29 -15.37 -0.42
CA PRO A 123 -22.96 -16.48 -1.10
C PRO A 123 -22.01 -17.62 -1.49
N LEU A 124 -20.78 -17.30 -1.90
CA LEU A 124 -19.78 -18.30 -2.26
C LEU A 124 -19.26 -19.06 -1.04
N LEU A 125 -19.16 -18.42 0.11
CA LEU A 125 -18.77 -19.06 1.37
C LEU A 125 -19.86 -19.99 1.89
N VAL A 126 -21.13 -19.58 1.76
CA VAL A 126 -22.29 -20.35 2.25
C VAL A 126 -22.63 -21.51 1.34
N SER A 127 -22.39 -21.39 0.02
CA SER A 127 -22.64 -22.45 -0.95
C SER A 127 -21.89 -23.75 -0.63
N GLY A 128 -20.77 -23.66 0.08
CA GLY A 128 -19.96 -24.83 0.46
C GLY A 128 -19.31 -25.58 -0.72
N ASP A 129 -19.34 -24.99 -1.92
CA ASP A 129 -18.72 -25.58 -3.09
C ASP A 129 -17.21 -25.64 -2.91
N SER A 130 -16.68 -26.86 -2.89
CA SER A 130 -15.25 -27.13 -2.70
C SER A 130 -14.34 -26.47 -3.75
N PHE A 131 -14.87 -26.07 -4.89
CA PHE A 131 -14.13 -25.38 -5.93
C PHE A 131 -13.99 -23.88 -5.63
N TRP A 132 -15.09 -23.19 -5.24
CA TRP A 132 -15.10 -21.75 -5.03
C TRP A 132 -14.77 -21.33 -3.59
N LEU A 133 -14.94 -22.22 -2.62
CA LEU A 133 -14.73 -21.94 -1.21
C LEU A 133 -13.29 -21.45 -0.89
N PRO A 134 -12.21 -22.07 -1.42
CA PRO A 134 -10.85 -21.59 -1.17
C PRO A 134 -10.58 -20.20 -1.77
N PHE A 135 -11.18 -19.90 -2.92
CA PHE A 135 -11.10 -18.57 -3.53
C PHE A 135 -11.79 -17.52 -2.66
N ALA A 136 -13.04 -17.78 -2.26
CA ALA A 136 -13.82 -16.85 -1.44
C ALA A 136 -13.18 -16.61 -0.06
N SER A 137 -12.64 -17.67 0.58
CA SER A 137 -11.97 -17.56 1.86
C SER A 137 -10.69 -16.71 1.78
N ALA A 138 -9.88 -16.87 0.71
CA ALA A 138 -8.72 -16.03 0.45
C ALA A 138 -9.11 -14.56 0.25
N MET A 139 -10.16 -14.32 -0.54
CA MET A 139 -10.65 -12.96 -0.83
C MET A 139 -11.20 -12.29 0.43
N VAL A 140 -12.06 -12.94 1.20
CA VAL A 140 -12.68 -12.36 2.41
C VAL A 140 -11.62 -12.08 3.47
N GLY A 141 -10.76 -13.05 3.79
CA GLY A 141 -9.69 -12.88 4.76
C GLY A 141 -8.70 -11.78 4.35
N GLY A 142 -8.34 -11.77 3.08
CA GLY A 142 -7.40 -10.82 2.54
C GLY A 142 -7.96 -9.41 2.43
N VAL A 143 -9.22 -9.22 2.00
CA VAL A 143 -9.87 -7.90 1.93
C VAL A 143 -10.02 -7.29 3.32
N ALA A 144 -10.49 -8.06 4.31
CA ALA A 144 -10.58 -7.61 5.69
C ALA A 144 -9.20 -7.19 6.23
N GLY A 145 -8.18 -8.04 6.02
CA GLY A 145 -6.81 -7.76 6.44
C GLY A 145 -6.19 -6.56 5.71
N SER A 146 -6.42 -6.41 4.41
CA SER A 146 -5.90 -5.28 3.63
C SER A 146 -6.50 -3.94 4.05
N ALA A 147 -7.78 -3.91 4.48
CA ALA A 147 -8.39 -2.72 5.04
C ALA A 147 -7.69 -2.28 6.33
N ILE A 148 -7.37 -3.22 7.23
CA ILE A 148 -6.61 -2.95 8.45
C ILE A 148 -5.21 -2.42 8.10
N LEU A 149 -4.51 -3.06 7.14
CA LEU A 149 -3.21 -2.60 6.68
C LEU A 149 -3.26 -1.19 6.07
N ALA A 150 -4.27 -0.89 5.24
CA ALA A 150 -4.43 0.42 4.65
C ALA A 150 -4.69 1.52 5.70
N LEU A 151 -5.45 1.22 6.75
CA LEU A 151 -5.82 2.18 7.79
C LEU A 151 -4.75 2.36 8.88
N VAL A 152 -3.93 1.36 9.13
CA VAL A 152 -2.90 1.39 10.19
C VAL A 152 -1.51 1.57 9.60
N PHE A 153 -1.13 0.71 8.67
CA PHE A 153 0.22 0.70 8.12
C PHE A 153 0.50 1.87 7.15
N ALA A 154 -0.46 2.20 6.26
CA ALA A 154 -0.24 3.25 5.29
C ALA A 154 -0.04 4.64 5.91
N PRO A 155 -0.84 5.09 6.92
CA PRO A 155 -0.59 6.36 7.62
C PRO A 155 0.72 6.35 8.41
N ALA A 156 1.05 5.24 9.08
CA ALA A 156 2.29 5.11 9.83
C ALA A 156 3.52 5.23 8.89
N ALA A 157 3.46 4.59 7.74
CA ALA A 157 4.49 4.68 6.71
C ALA A 157 4.58 6.10 6.13
N PHE A 158 3.43 6.77 5.89
CA PHE A 158 3.38 8.16 5.44
C PHE A 158 4.09 9.11 6.42
N VAL A 159 3.76 9.05 7.70
CA VAL A 159 4.39 9.88 8.75
C VAL A 159 5.89 9.63 8.81
N LYS A 160 6.33 8.37 8.74
CA LYS A 160 7.75 8.02 8.73
C LYS A 160 8.48 8.59 7.53
N LEU A 161 7.89 8.47 6.34
CA LEU A 161 8.46 9.02 5.10
C LEU A 161 8.49 10.55 5.11
N ALA A 162 7.44 11.20 5.61
CA ALA A 162 7.39 12.65 5.74
C ALA A 162 8.49 13.17 6.67
N ARG A 163 8.66 12.58 7.85
CA ARG A 163 9.74 12.91 8.81
C ARG A 163 11.13 12.71 8.20
N LEU A 164 11.35 11.62 7.47
CA LEU A 164 12.63 11.37 6.80
C LEU A 164 12.92 12.39 5.70
N SER A 165 11.90 12.81 4.97
CA SER A 165 12.01 13.85 3.94
C SER A 165 12.35 15.20 4.56
N GLU A 166 11.70 15.57 5.66
CA GLU A 166 11.96 16.80 6.39
C GLU A 166 13.39 16.84 6.96
N LYS A 167 13.84 15.71 7.58
CA LYS A 167 15.21 15.60 8.08
C LYS A 167 16.25 15.77 6.98
N LYS A 168 16.03 15.17 5.80
CA LYS A 168 16.91 15.36 4.64
C LYS A 168 16.93 16.81 4.16
N ARG A 169 15.77 17.48 4.12
CA ARG A 169 15.67 18.88 3.70
C ARG A 169 16.41 19.79 4.66
N ARG A 170 16.21 19.65 5.98
CA ARG A 170 16.94 20.41 7.00
C ARG A 170 18.45 20.21 6.91
N LEU A 171 18.92 18.98 6.68
CA LEU A 171 20.34 18.70 6.50
C LEU A 171 20.90 19.35 5.23
N ALA A 172 20.17 19.28 4.11
CA ALA A 172 20.56 19.94 2.87
C ALA A 172 20.64 21.47 3.03
N ASP A 173 19.67 22.07 3.72
CA ASP A 173 19.65 23.52 3.99
C ASP A 173 20.81 23.95 4.92
N SER A 174 21.13 23.15 5.93
CA SER A 174 22.28 23.42 6.82
C SER A 174 23.61 23.32 6.07
N LEU A 175 23.78 22.32 5.22
CA LEU A 175 24.97 22.17 4.37
C LEU A 175 25.10 23.32 3.37
N LYS A 176 23.98 23.76 2.78
CA LYS A 176 23.96 24.92 1.87
C LYS A 176 24.40 26.19 2.58
N ARG A 177 23.84 26.46 3.77
CA ARG A 177 24.23 27.62 4.60
C ARG A 177 25.70 27.57 5.03
N ALA A 178 26.22 26.39 5.39
CA ALA A 178 27.64 26.22 5.71
C ALA A 178 28.54 26.49 4.50
N ARG A 179 28.15 26.00 3.33
CA ARG A 179 28.85 26.27 2.06
C ARG A 179 28.84 27.76 1.67
N ASP A 180 27.71 28.43 1.84
CA ASP A 180 27.57 29.85 1.54
C ASP A 180 28.41 30.70 2.51
N LYS A 181 28.44 30.36 3.82
CA LYS A 181 29.36 30.98 4.79
C LYS A 181 30.81 30.75 4.44
N ALA A 182 31.21 29.53 4.02
CA ALA A 182 32.58 29.26 3.62
C ALA A 182 32.98 30.03 2.36
N LYS A 183 32.05 30.35 1.45
CA LYS A 183 32.29 31.20 0.28
C LYS A 183 32.41 32.68 0.60
N CYS A 184 31.78 33.14 1.69
CA CYS A 184 31.89 34.54 2.14
C CYS A 184 33.15 34.82 2.96
N LEU A 185 33.92 33.81 3.37
CA LEU A 185 35.12 33.92 4.20
C LEU A 185 36.49 33.96 3.47
N PRO A 186 36.63 33.98 2.13
CA PRO A 186 37.93 34.07 1.50
C PRO A 186 38.63 35.43 1.65
N GLY A 187 37.95 36.45 2.17
CA GLY A 187 38.53 37.80 2.31
C GLY A 187 39.29 38.08 3.63
N LEU A 188 39.26 37.16 4.61
CA LEU A 188 39.93 37.39 5.89
C LEU A 188 41.31 36.70 6.02
N ALA A 189 41.66 35.83 5.08
CA ALA A 189 42.98 35.20 5.06
C ALA A 189 44.05 35.97 4.28
N GLU A 190 43.69 37.04 3.59
CA GLU A 190 44.61 37.87 2.78
C GLU A 190 44.97 39.18 3.48
N GLN A 191 44.48 39.43 4.71
CA GLN A 191 44.78 40.62 5.52
C GLN A 191 45.58 40.33 6.80
N ALA A 192 46.12 39.13 6.98
CA ALA A 192 47.05 38.77 8.05
C ALA A 192 48.41 38.35 7.45
#